data_1c840b2bf57439c911cfee9d95812c5b
#
_entry.id   1c840b2bf57439c911cfee9d95812c5b
#
_cell.length_a   1.000
_cell.length_b   1.000
_cell.length_c   1.000
_cell.angle_alpha   90.00
_cell.angle_beta   90.00
_cell.angle_gamma   90.00
#
_symmetry.space_group_name_H-M   'P 1'
#
loop_
_entity.id
_entity.type
_entity.pdbx_description
1 polymer ?
#
loop_
_entity_poly.entity_id
_entity_poly.type
_entity_poly.pdbx_seq_one_letter_code
_entity_poly.pdbx_strand_id
1 'polypeptide(L)'
;VDAWPVVLDTKDTEEIISIVKAIAPAYGGINLEDISAPRCFEIEERLRAELDIPVFHDDQHGTAIVVLSALINALKIVGKKIEDVRIVVSGVGAAGNAIIRLLLAQGARDIIGCGRDGALSGDATEGMHPSRKALAEATNPRHVHGSLKEVLKGADVFIGVSSGNILEPSDIETMADDAIVFALANPTPEVDPIGAGKYAAVVATGRSDYPNQINNVLAFPGLFRGLLDAKVKEITTEVLRVAAVAIASVISDDELSPSYIIPGAFDKRVAPAVSKAVRRAVRDLPTVDIPVQPDMDVN
;
A
#
# COMPACT_ATOMS: atom_id res chain seq x y z
N VAL A 1 18.23 -9.19 6.57
CA VAL A 1 18.45 -7.73 6.56
C VAL A 1 18.49 -7.26 7.99
N ASP A 2 19.57 -6.58 8.36
CA ASP A 2 19.68 -5.94 9.66
C ASP A 2 19.01 -4.57 9.59
N ALA A 3 18.09 -4.29 10.52
CA ALA A 3 17.38 -3.04 10.61
C ALA A 3 17.80 -2.26 11.86
N TRP A 4 18.13 -0.98 11.69
CA TRP A 4 18.52 -0.11 12.78
C TRP A 4 17.57 1.08 12.85
N PRO A 5 16.77 1.21 13.92
CA PRO A 5 15.82 2.32 14.05
C PRO A 5 16.55 3.63 14.37
N VAL A 6 16.17 4.70 13.66
CA VAL A 6 16.62 6.07 13.93
C VAL A 6 15.39 6.96 14.12
N VAL A 7 15.22 7.49 15.31
CA VAL A 7 14.11 8.39 15.66
C VAL A 7 14.60 9.82 15.62
N LEU A 8 13.89 10.68 14.87
CA LEU A 8 14.22 12.11 14.73
C LEU A 8 13.23 12.96 15.51
N ASP A 9 13.74 13.90 16.31
CA ASP A 9 12.92 14.89 17.01
C ASP A 9 12.70 16.15 16.15
N THR A 10 12.20 15.95 14.93
CA THR A 10 11.85 17.04 14.02
C THR A 10 10.72 16.64 13.07
N LYS A 11 9.99 17.65 12.60
CA LYS A 11 8.98 17.52 11.52
C LYS A 11 9.32 18.41 10.32
N ASP A 12 10.44 19.09 10.36
CA ASP A 12 10.90 19.95 9.27
C ASP A 12 11.45 19.12 8.11
N THR A 13 10.99 19.41 6.90
CA THR A 13 11.34 18.66 5.70
C THR A 13 12.83 18.75 5.37
N GLU A 14 13.42 19.95 5.45
CA GLU A 14 14.84 20.15 5.13
C GLU A 14 15.75 19.50 6.16
N GLU A 15 15.37 19.58 7.42
CA GLU A 15 16.11 18.96 8.51
C GLU A 15 16.09 17.43 8.40
N ILE A 16 14.92 16.83 8.14
CA ILE A 16 14.80 15.37 7.92
C ILE A 16 15.69 14.93 6.76
N ILE A 17 15.62 15.60 5.61
CA ILE A 17 16.43 15.27 4.43
C ILE A 17 17.93 15.39 4.74
N SER A 18 18.33 16.48 5.41
CA SER A 18 19.72 16.71 5.77
C SER A 18 20.28 15.61 6.70
N ILE A 19 19.51 15.23 7.73
CA ILE A 19 19.91 14.19 8.68
C ILE A 19 20.02 12.84 7.96
N VAL A 20 19.00 12.46 7.18
CA VAL A 20 19.01 11.17 6.46
C VAL A 20 20.19 11.08 5.50
N LYS A 21 20.51 12.15 4.77
CA LYS A 21 21.69 12.21 3.91
C LYS A 21 23.00 12.07 4.70
N ALA A 22 23.09 12.69 5.87
CA ALA A 22 24.30 12.63 6.69
C ALA A 22 24.57 11.23 7.25
N ILE A 23 23.52 10.44 7.56
CA ILE A 23 23.67 9.07 8.08
C ILE A 23 23.67 7.99 6.99
N ALA A 24 23.20 8.30 5.78
CA ALA A 24 23.06 7.34 4.67
C ALA A 24 24.32 6.52 4.36
N PRO A 25 25.57 7.06 4.49
CA PRO A 25 26.78 6.26 4.24
C PRO A 25 26.95 5.02 5.13
N ALA A 26 26.21 4.93 6.24
CA ALA A 26 26.24 3.77 7.14
C ALA A 26 25.27 2.65 6.75
N TYR A 27 24.39 2.89 5.75
CA TYR A 27 23.27 2.01 5.42
C TYR A 27 23.27 1.56 3.97
N GLY A 28 22.72 0.38 3.72
CA GLY A 28 22.47 -0.12 2.37
C GLY A 28 21.09 0.29 1.81
N GLY A 29 20.22 0.90 2.61
CA GLY A 29 18.90 1.39 2.21
C GLY A 29 18.22 2.15 3.36
N ILE A 30 17.23 2.95 3.02
CA ILE A 30 16.46 3.78 3.97
C ILE A 30 14.98 3.39 3.89
N ASN A 31 14.36 3.09 5.02
CA ASN A 31 12.91 3.02 5.18
C ASN A 31 12.43 4.26 5.91
N LEU A 32 11.58 5.05 5.25
CA LEU A 32 10.89 6.18 5.86
C LEU A 32 9.58 5.68 6.48
N GLU A 33 9.26 6.15 7.68
CA GLU A 33 8.10 5.72 8.43
C GLU A 33 7.54 6.87 9.25
N ASP A 34 6.24 6.88 9.50
CA ASP A 34 5.52 7.88 10.31
C ASP A 34 5.66 9.34 9.83
N ILE A 35 5.94 9.55 8.54
CA ILE A 35 6.00 10.88 7.94
C ILE A 35 4.67 11.18 7.23
N SER A 36 3.91 12.15 7.77
CA SER A 36 2.59 12.47 7.23
C SER A 36 2.63 13.18 5.87
N ALA A 37 1.59 12.94 5.03
CA ALA A 37 1.35 13.72 3.83
C ALA A 37 1.01 15.20 4.19
N PRO A 38 1.37 16.19 3.32
CA PRO A 38 2.00 16.01 2.00
C PRO A 38 3.53 15.93 2.03
N ARG A 39 4.20 16.25 3.16
CA ARG A 39 5.67 16.33 3.22
C ARG A 39 6.39 15.00 2.94
N CYS A 40 5.75 13.86 3.22
CA CYS A 40 6.32 12.55 2.93
C CYS A 40 6.64 12.36 1.44
N PHE A 41 5.85 12.92 0.54
CA PHE A 41 6.07 12.83 -0.91
C PHE A 41 7.35 13.54 -1.32
N GLU A 42 7.53 14.79 -0.85
CA GLU A 42 8.73 15.58 -1.14
C GLU A 42 9.99 14.94 -0.54
N ILE A 43 9.92 14.51 0.72
CA ILE A 43 11.06 13.89 1.42
C ILE A 43 11.51 12.63 0.68
N GLU A 44 10.57 11.74 0.34
CA GLU A 44 10.90 10.51 -0.39
C GLU A 44 11.47 10.82 -1.78
N GLU A 45 10.83 11.69 -2.56
CA GLU A 45 11.26 12.04 -3.91
C GLU A 45 12.69 12.60 -3.92
N ARG A 46 12.97 13.55 -3.02
CA ARG A 46 14.30 14.17 -2.93
C ARG A 46 15.36 13.19 -2.45
N LEU A 47 15.08 12.38 -1.44
CA LEU A 47 16.04 11.39 -0.97
C LEU A 47 16.33 10.31 -2.02
N ARG A 48 15.33 9.88 -2.79
CA ARG A 48 15.52 8.95 -3.92
C ARG A 48 16.39 9.55 -5.03
N ALA A 49 16.25 10.84 -5.29
CA ALA A 49 17.05 11.54 -6.28
C ALA A 49 18.49 11.77 -5.81
N GLU A 50 18.70 12.07 -4.53
CA GLU A 50 19.97 12.53 -3.98
C GLU A 50 20.83 11.40 -3.37
N LEU A 51 20.27 10.21 -3.09
CA LEU A 51 21.00 9.07 -2.53
C LEU A 51 21.23 7.98 -3.57
N ASP A 52 22.33 7.25 -3.43
CA ASP A 52 22.69 6.09 -4.27
C ASP A 52 22.30 4.74 -3.65
N ILE A 53 21.43 4.75 -2.66
CA ILE A 53 20.85 3.59 -2.01
C ILE A 53 19.32 3.61 -2.15
N PRO A 54 18.62 2.46 -2.08
CA PRO A 54 17.17 2.43 -2.15
C PRO A 54 16.53 3.19 -0.98
N VAL A 55 15.57 4.05 -1.29
CA VAL A 55 14.73 4.77 -0.33
C VAL A 55 13.29 4.34 -0.53
N PHE A 56 12.65 3.93 0.53
CA PHE A 56 11.28 3.41 0.57
C PHE A 56 10.49 4.12 1.66
N HIS A 57 9.19 4.29 1.45
CA HIS A 57 8.30 4.81 2.48
C HIS A 57 7.22 3.77 2.77
N ASP A 58 7.27 3.16 3.95
CA ASP A 58 6.44 2.02 4.30
C ASP A 58 4.94 2.34 4.33
N ASP A 59 4.54 3.46 4.95
CA ASP A 59 3.14 3.88 5.03
C ASP A 59 2.51 4.17 3.66
N GLN A 60 3.33 4.43 2.64
CA GLN A 60 2.86 4.58 1.26
C GLN A 60 2.89 3.23 0.55
N HIS A 61 4.09 2.75 0.29
CA HIS A 61 4.33 1.65 -0.64
C HIS A 61 4.16 0.27 0.00
N GLY A 62 4.54 0.11 1.28
CA GLY A 62 4.32 -1.13 2.02
C GLY A 62 2.84 -1.43 2.13
N THR A 63 2.05 -0.43 2.54
CA THR A 63 0.59 -0.53 2.60
C THR A 63 -0.02 -0.83 1.23
N ALA A 64 0.42 -0.15 0.16
CA ALA A 64 -0.09 -0.39 -1.19
C ALA A 64 0.19 -1.83 -1.67
N ILE A 65 1.40 -2.36 -1.42
CA ILE A 65 1.79 -3.73 -1.78
C ILE A 65 0.86 -4.75 -1.11
N VAL A 66 0.65 -4.65 0.20
CA VAL A 66 -0.14 -5.64 0.94
C VAL A 66 -1.63 -5.53 0.64
N VAL A 67 -2.14 -4.34 0.38
CA VAL A 67 -3.53 -4.13 -0.08
C VAL A 67 -3.75 -4.75 -1.45
N LEU A 68 -2.86 -4.51 -2.41
CA LEU A 68 -2.95 -5.13 -3.74
C LEU A 68 -2.84 -6.67 -3.63
N SER A 69 -1.94 -7.17 -2.80
CA SER A 69 -1.80 -8.61 -2.55
C SER A 69 -3.09 -9.25 -2.05
N ALA A 70 -3.70 -8.67 -1.03
CA ALA A 70 -4.97 -9.13 -0.48
C ALA A 70 -6.09 -9.03 -1.51
N LEU A 71 -6.14 -7.94 -2.29
CA LEU A 71 -7.17 -7.73 -3.31
C LEU A 71 -7.08 -8.76 -4.45
N ILE A 72 -5.88 -9.12 -4.90
CA ILE A 72 -5.69 -10.17 -5.92
C ILE A 72 -6.38 -11.47 -5.49
N ASN A 73 -6.17 -11.89 -4.26
CA ASN A 73 -6.75 -13.13 -3.75
C ASN A 73 -8.24 -12.98 -3.41
N ALA A 74 -8.68 -11.84 -2.87
CA ALA A 74 -10.09 -11.57 -2.63
C ALA A 74 -10.92 -11.58 -3.94
N LEU A 75 -10.37 -11.01 -5.01
CA LEU A 75 -11.01 -11.04 -6.34
C LEU A 75 -11.16 -12.46 -6.88
N LYS A 76 -10.20 -13.35 -6.64
CA LYS A 76 -10.32 -14.77 -7.00
C LYS A 76 -11.48 -15.45 -6.24
N ILE A 77 -11.62 -15.15 -4.94
CA ILE A 77 -12.71 -15.71 -4.11
C ILE A 77 -14.07 -15.33 -4.68
N VAL A 78 -14.26 -14.06 -5.07
CA VAL A 78 -15.54 -13.57 -5.58
C VAL A 78 -15.70 -13.73 -7.10
N GLY A 79 -14.71 -14.26 -7.80
CA GLY A 79 -14.75 -14.49 -9.25
C GLY A 79 -14.81 -13.21 -10.09
N LYS A 80 -14.36 -12.07 -9.55
CA LYS A 80 -14.35 -10.77 -10.25
C LYS A 80 -12.94 -10.45 -10.76
N LYS A 81 -12.85 -9.60 -11.80
CA LYS A 81 -11.57 -9.13 -12.35
C LYS A 81 -11.32 -7.67 -11.98
N ILE A 82 -10.08 -7.29 -11.78
CA ILE A 82 -9.69 -5.96 -11.33
C ILE A 82 -10.10 -4.85 -12.31
N GLU A 83 -10.11 -5.15 -13.60
CA GLU A 83 -10.53 -4.22 -14.65
C GLU A 83 -12.03 -3.95 -14.71
N ASP A 84 -12.85 -4.81 -14.09
CA ASP A 84 -14.32 -4.77 -14.17
C ASP A 84 -14.97 -4.25 -12.88
N VAL A 85 -14.20 -4.16 -11.78
CA VAL A 85 -14.73 -3.76 -10.47
C VAL A 85 -14.67 -2.26 -10.24
N ARG A 86 -15.69 -1.74 -9.53
CA ARG A 86 -15.71 -0.40 -8.97
C ARG A 86 -15.06 -0.42 -7.59
N ILE A 87 -14.03 0.39 -7.42
CA ILE A 87 -13.27 0.50 -6.18
C ILE A 87 -13.48 1.88 -5.56
N VAL A 88 -13.84 1.93 -4.28
CA VAL A 88 -13.90 3.16 -3.48
C VAL A 88 -12.78 3.12 -2.45
N VAL A 89 -11.94 4.15 -2.45
CA VAL A 89 -10.83 4.30 -1.50
C VAL A 89 -11.11 5.48 -0.58
N SER A 90 -11.34 5.23 0.69
CA SER A 90 -11.50 6.27 1.72
C SER A 90 -10.17 6.62 2.35
N GLY A 91 -9.78 7.88 2.25
CA GLY A 91 -8.47 8.39 2.63
C GLY A 91 -7.55 8.52 1.41
N VAL A 92 -7.21 9.76 1.05
CA VAL A 92 -6.36 10.11 -0.11
C VAL A 92 -5.06 10.79 0.34
N GLY A 93 -4.59 10.38 1.52
CA GLY A 93 -3.29 10.75 2.08
C GLY A 93 -2.16 9.89 1.51
N ALA A 94 -1.11 9.66 2.32
CA ALA A 94 0.07 8.88 1.92
C ALA A 94 -0.31 7.47 1.41
N ALA A 95 -0.96 6.67 2.24
CA ALA A 95 -1.36 5.30 1.91
C ALA A 95 -2.35 5.25 0.73
N GLY A 96 -3.44 6.01 0.80
CA GLY A 96 -4.48 5.97 -0.24
C GLY A 96 -3.99 6.42 -1.62
N ASN A 97 -3.10 7.41 -1.69
CA ASN A 97 -2.48 7.83 -2.94
C ASN A 97 -1.65 6.67 -3.55
N ALA A 98 -0.82 6.03 -2.74
CA ALA A 98 0.02 4.92 -3.19
C ALA A 98 -0.82 3.69 -3.61
N ILE A 99 -1.85 3.35 -2.83
CA ILE A 99 -2.79 2.28 -3.15
C ILE A 99 -3.45 2.52 -4.50
N ILE A 100 -4.05 3.69 -4.70
CA ILE A 100 -4.75 4.03 -5.95
C ILE A 100 -3.80 3.92 -7.15
N ARG A 101 -2.59 4.48 -7.06
CA ARG A 101 -1.59 4.41 -8.14
C ARG A 101 -1.21 2.97 -8.47
N LEU A 102 -1.02 2.13 -7.46
CA LEU A 102 -0.65 0.73 -7.67
C LEU A 102 -1.81 -0.10 -8.24
N LEU A 103 -3.05 0.18 -7.82
CA LEU A 103 -4.26 -0.44 -8.39
C LEU A 103 -4.47 -0.06 -9.86
N LEU A 104 -4.26 1.21 -10.22
CA LEU A 104 -4.28 1.67 -11.63
C LEU A 104 -3.21 0.95 -12.46
N ALA A 105 -1.99 0.82 -11.93
CA ALA A 105 -0.91 0.09 -12.58
C ALA A 105 -1.20 -1.42 -12.72
N GLN A 106 -2.01 -1.99 -11.83
CA GLN A 106 -2.47 -3.38 -11.91
C GLN A 106 -3.62 -3.56 -12.91
N GLY A 107 -4.22 -2.47 -13.41
CA GLY A 107 -5.27 -2.52 -14.43
C GLY A 107 -6.66 -2.15 -13.94
N ALA A 108 -6.83 -1.69 -12.70
CA ALA A 108 -8.10 -1.13 -12.24
C ALA A 108 -8.49 0.10 -13.08
N ARG A 109 -9.77 0.22 -13.44
CA ARG A 109 -10.25 1.29 -14.35
C ARG A 109 -11.23 2.25 -13.69
N ASP A 110 -12.01 1.78 -12.72
CA ASP A 110 -13.04 2.55 -12.03
C ASP A 110 -12.70 2.66 -10.55
N ILE A 111 -11.89 3.66 -10.20
CA ILE A 111 -11.52 3.96 -8.82
C ILE A 111 -12.03 5.34 -8.45
N ILE A 112 -12.69 5.46 -7.30
CA ILE A 112 -13.09 6.73 -6.69
C ILE A 112 -12.33 6.91 -5.39
N GLY A 113 -11.44 7.89 -5.33
CA GLY A 113 -10.81 8.32 -4.09
C GLY A 113 -11.71 9.28 -3.32
N CYS A 114 -11.88 9.07 -2.02
CA CYS A 114 -12.67 9.94 -1.15
C CYS A 114 -11.80 10.60 -0.10
N GLY A 115 -11.86 11.92 -0.05
CA GLY A 115 -11.33 12.75 1.03
C GLY A 115 -12.40 13.07 2.08
N ARG A 116 -12.09 14.01 2.98
CA ARG A 116 -13.06 14.51 3.98
C ARG A 116 -14.27 15.19 3.33
N ASP A 117 -14.06 15.80 2.18
CA ASP A 117 -15.08 16.56 1.45
C ASP A 117 -15.86 15.68 0.45
N GLY A 118 -15.64 14.35 0.47
CA GLY A 118 -16.25 13.38 -0.44
C GLY A 118 -15.35 12.96 -1.58
N ALA A 119 -15.97 12.55 -2.69
CA ALA A 119 -15.30 12.00 -3.86
C ALA A 119 -14.38 13.02 -4.55
N LEU A 120 -13.16 12.60 -4.90
CA LEU A 120 -12.30 13.36 -5.80
C LEU A 120 -12.79 13.23 -7.23
N SER A 121 -12.78 14.34 -7.97
CA SER A 121 -13.09 14.34 -9.39
C SER A 121 -12.23 15.33 -10.16
N GLY A 122 -11.81 14.96 -11.37
CA GLY A 122 -10.93 15.75 -12.21
C GLY A 122 -11.55 17.08 -12.69
N ASP A 123 -12.86 17.23 -12.62
CA ASP A 123 -13.61 18.44 -12.94
C ASP A 123 -13.74 19.43 -11.76
N ALA A 124 -13.23 19.09 -10.57
CA ALA A 124 -13.32 19.89 -9.36
C ALA A 124 -11.97 19.94 -8.61
N THR A 125 -10.90 20.40 -9.29
CA THR A 125 -9.54 20.38 -8.75
C THR A 125 -9.01 21.71 -8.25
N GLU A 126 -9.82 22.77 -8.28
CA GLU A 126 -9.42 24.11 -7.84
C GLU A 126 -9.02 24.13 -6.36
N GLY A 127 -7.87 24.73 -6.05
CA GLY A 127 -7.33 24.80 -4.68
C GLY A 127 -6.77 23.50 -4.11
N MET A 128 -6.75 22.40 -4.86
CA MET A 128 -6.16 21.14 -4.40
C MET A 128 -4.62 21.19 -4.40
N HIS A 129 -4.03 20.52 -3.43
CA HIS A 129 -2.58 20.24 -3.44
C HIS A 129 -2.22 19.43 -4.70
N PRO A 130 -1.03 19.65 -5.34
CA PRO A 130 -0.65 18.99 -6.60
C PRO A 130 -0.80 17.48 -6.60
N SER A 131 -0.40 16.79 -5.54
CA SER A 131 -0.53 15.33 -5.42
C SER A 131 -1.99 14.86 -5.42
N ARG A 132 -2.89 15.62 -4.78
CA ARG A 132 -4.32 15.34 -4.74
C ARG A 132 -5.00 15.64 -6.08
N LYS A 133 -4.56 16.73 -6.73
CA LYS A 133 -5.04 17.09 -8.07
C LYS A 133 -4.69 16.00 -9.09
N ALA A 134 -3.43 15.57 -9.14
CA ALA A 134 -2.98 14.49 -10.02
C ALA A 134 -3.76 13.18 -9.80
N LEU A 135 -4.14 12.91 -8.54
CA LEU A 135 -4.96 11.74 -8.20
C LEU A 135 -6.39 11.90 -8.71
N ALA A 136 -7.00 13.08 -8.52
CA ALA A 136 -8.36 13.39 -9.00
C ALA A 136 -8.47 13.28 -10.54
N GLU A 137 -7.44 13.74 -11.25
CA GLU A 137 -7.36 13.66 -12.72
C GLU A 137 -7.18 12.23 -13.24
N ALA A 138 -6.54 11.34 -12.45
CA ALA A 138 -6.27 9.95 -12.82
C ALA A 138 -7.38 8.97 -12.44
N THR A 139 -8.38 9.40 -11.68
CA THR A 139 -9.42 8.54 -11.09
C THR A 139 -10.82 9.05 -11.42
N ASN A 140 -11.86 8.32 -10.96
CA ASN A 140 -13.26 8.70 -11.09
C ASN A 140 -13.66 9.05 -12.55
N PRO A 141 -13.50 8.11 -13.49
CA PRO A 141 -13.73 8.38 -14.92
C PRO A 141 -15.17 8.77 -15.25
N ARG A 142 -16.09 8.57 -14.31
CA ARG A 142 -17.51 8.90 -14.44
C ARG A 142 -17.89 10.23 -13.81
N HIS A 143 -16.91 10.95 -13.23
CA HIS A 143 -17.11 12.21 -12.52
C HIS A 143 -18.25 12.16 -11.47
N VAL A 144 -18.28 11.06 -10.69
CA VAL A 144 -19.26 10.90 -9.61
C VAL A 144 -18.91 11.84 -8.47
N HIS A 145 -19.86 12.62 -8.01
CA HIS A 145 -19.74 13.50 -6.84
C HIS A 145 -20.56 12.94 -5.68
N GLY A 146 -20.25 13.38 -4.48
CA GLY A 146 -20.99 13.04 -3.26
C GLY A 146 -20.09 12.61 -2.11
N SER A 147 -20.75 12.33 -0.99
CA SER A 147 -20.13 11.79 0.22
C SER A 147 -19.62 10.36 0.02
N LEU A 148 -18.78 9.88 0.93
CA LEU A 148 -18.33 8.48 0.93
C LEU A 148 -19.50 7.49 0.84
N LYS A 149 -20.56 7.70 1.64
CA LYS A 149 -21.72 6.80 1.68
C LYS A 149 -22.51 6.79 0.37
N GLU A 150 -22.55 7.90 -0.34
CA GLU A 150 -23.24 7.98 -1.65
C GLU A 150 -22.46 7.25 -2.73
N VAL A 151 -21.14 7.42 -2.80
CA VAL A 151 -20.33 6.78 -3.84
C VAL A 151 -20.06 5.29 -3.57
N LEU A 152 -20.24 4.86 -2.31
CA LEU A 152 -20.09 3.46 -1.92
C LEU A 152 -21.20 2.57 -2.50
N LYS A 153 -22.37 3.14 -2.80
CA LYS A 153 -23.51 2.39 -3.35
C LYS A 153 -23.15 1.72 -4.68
N GLY A 154 -23.31 0.40 -4.71
CA GLY A 154 -23.00 -0.43 -5.86
C GLY A 154 -21.49 -0.56 -6.15
N ALA A 155 -20.60 -0.17 -5.23
CA ALA A 155 -19.17 -0.46 -5.33
C ALA A 155 -18.88 -1.92 -5.04
N ASP A 156 -17.95 -2.54 -5.77
CA ASP A 156 -17.51 -3.92 -5.55
C ASP A 156 -16.49 -4.01 -4.43
N VAL A 157 -15.64 -2.98 -4.28
CA VAL A 157 -14.52 -2.98 -3.35
C VAL A 157 -14.50 -1.67 -2.58
N PHE A 158 -14.41 -1.77 -1.25
CA PHE A 158 -14.11 -0.66 -0.35
C PHE A 158 -12.72 -0.86 0.27
N ILE A 159 -11.90 0.17 0.24
CA ILE A 159 -10.60 0.21 0.90
C ILE A 159 -10.54 1.47 1.76
N GLY A 160 -10.51 1.28 3.09
CA GLY A 160 -10.41 2.35 4.07
C GLY A 160 -8.99 2.48 4.63
N VAL A 161 -8.41 3.66 4.51
CA VAL A 161 -7.13 4.08 5.12
C VAL A 161 -7.28 5.49 5.70
N SER A 162 -8.38 5.72 6.41
CA SER A 162 -8.79 7.06 6.87
C SER A 162 -9.02 7.14 8.38
N SER A 163 -10.25 7.11 8.82
CA SER A 163 -10.63 7.25 10.22
C SER A 163 -11.63 6.17 10.63
N GLY A 164 -11.54 5.72 11.87
CA GLY A 164 -12.46 4.72 12.38
C GLY A 164 -13.91 5.19 12.47
N ASN A 165 -14.84 4.22 12.38
CA ASN A 165 -16.29 4.41 12.58
C ASN A 165 -16.92 5.47 11.65
N ILE A 166 -16.51 5.54 10.40
CA ILE A 166 -17.11 6.46 9.40
C ILE A 166 -18.22 5.81 8.58
N LEU A 167 -18.32 4.49 8.64
CA LEU A 167 -19.34 3.68 8.00
C LEU A 167 -20.07 2.80 9.01
N GLU A 168 -21.34 2.54 8.74
CA GLU A 168 -22.14 1.55 9.46
C GLU A 168 -22.27 0.27 8.62
N PRO A 169 -22.53 -0.89 9.23
CA PRO A 169 -22.80 -2.12 8.47
C PRO A 169 -23.87 -1.99 7.40
N SER A 170 -24.90 -1.16 7.63
CA SER A 170 -25.95 -0.85 6.65
C SER A 170 -25.45 -0.08 5.42
N ASP A 171 -24.32 0.62 5.51
CA ASP A 171 -23.70 1.25 4.35
C ASP A 171 -23.09 0.16 3.44
N ILE A 172 -22.52 -0.90 4.03
CA ILE A 172 -21.96 -2.05 3.28
C ILE A 172 -23.05 -2.82 2.54
N GLU A 173 -24.24 -2.95 3.12
CA GLU A 173 -25.40 -3.56 2.47
C GLU A 173 -25.75 -2.88 1.13
N THR A 174 -25.37 -1.62 0.94
CA THR A 174 -25.63 -0.88 -0.31
C THR A 174 -24.61 -1.14 -1.41
N MET A 175 -23.53 -1.84 -1.12
CA MET A 175 -22.51 -2.22 -2.10
C MET A 175 -23.04 -3.26 -3.10
N ALA A 176 -22.24 -3.60 -4.08
CA ALA A 176 -22.56 -4.67 -5.01
C ALA A 176 -22.55 -6.06 -4.33
N ASP A 177 -23.21 -7.02 -4.98
CA ASP A 177 -23.14 -8.42 -4.54
C ASP A 177 -21.69 -8.89 -4.48
N ASP A 178 -21.39 -9.77 -3.53
CA ASP A 178 -20.05 -10.29 -3.27
C ASP A 178 -19.00 -9.17 -3.05
N ALA A 179 -19.35 -8.17 -2.27
CA ALA A 179 -18.49 -7.04 -1.96
C ALA A 179 -17.23 -7.46 -1.18
N ILE A 180 -16.15 -6.73 -1.41
CA ILE A 180 -14.88 -6.85 -0.69
C ILE A 180 -14.67 -5.59 0.16
N VAL A 181 -14.41 -5.75 1.46
CA VAL A 181 -14.25 -4.65 2.42
C VAL A 181 -12.90 -4.76 3.13
N PHE A 182 -12.02 -3.79 2.90
CA PHE A 182 -10.75 -3.63 3.61
C PHE A 182 -10.84 -2.37 4.49
N ALA A 183 -11.05 -2.55 5.79
CA ALA A 183 -11.18 -1.46 6.77
C ALA A 183 -9.90 -1.39 7.62
N LEU A 184 -8.93 -0.58 7.18
CA LEU A 184 -7.55 -0.62 7.67
C LEU A 184 -7.20 0.51 8.65
N ALA A 185 -8.13 1.40 8.99
CA ALA A 185 -7.87 2.44 9.99
C ALA A 185 -7.49 1.84 11.36
N ASN A 186 -6.49 2.43 11.98
CA ASN A 186 -5.99 2.04 13.29
C ASN A 186 -6.22 3.16 14.34
N PRO A 187 -6.58 2.83 15.59
CA PRO A 187 -6.82 1.48 16.14
C PRO A 187 -8.22 0.95 15.83
N THR A 188 -9.13 1.77 15.34
CA THR A 188 -10.53 1.44 15.06
C THR A 188 -10.75 1.42 13.56
N PRO A 189 -11.26 0.29 12.98
CA PRO A 189 -11.59 0.23 11.55
C PRO A 189 -12.69 1.22 11.13
N GLU A 190 -12.78 1.51 9.84
CA GLU A 190 -13.80 2.40 9.26
C GLU A 190 -15.23 1.91 9.49
N VAL A 191 -15.42 0.60 9.58
CA VAL A 191 -16.68 -0.08 9.86
C VAL A 191 -16.44 -1.25 10.80
N ASP A 192 -17.42 -1.63 11.62
CA ASP A 192 -17.34 -2.85 12.42
C ASP A 192 -17.16 -4.09 11.52
N PRO A 193 -16.03 -4.83 11.63
CA PRO A 193 -15.74 -5.94 10.72
C PRO A 193 -16.75 -7.10 10.83
N ILE A 194 -17.30 -7.35 12.02
CA ILE A 194 -18.31 -8.41 12.24
C ILE A 194 -19.62 -8.02 11.56
N GLY A 195 -20.02 -6.75 11.73
CA GLY A 195 -21.21 -6.22 11.08
C GLY A 195 -21.08 -6.18 9.55
N ALA A 196 -19.92 -5.74 9.03
CA ALA A 196 -19.63 -5.73 7.60
C ALA A 196 -19.67 -7.14 6.99
N GLY A 197 -19.18 -8.16 7.70
CA GLY A 197 -19.17 -9.55 7.25
C GLY A 197 -20.57 -10.19 7.06
N LYS A 198 -21.63 -9.49 7.44
CA LYS A 198 -23.01 -9.93 7.14
C LYS A 198 -23.41 -9.63 5.70
N TYR A 199 -22.75 -8.67 5.07
CA TYR A 199 -23.09 -8.13 3.75
C TYR A 199 -21.95 -8.27 2.74
N ALA A 200 -20.70 -8.34 3.19
CA ALA A 200 -19.53 -8.50 2.34
C ALA A 200 -19.08 -9.97 2.27
N ALA A 201 -18.65 -10.42 1.11
CA ALA A 201 -18.08 -11.76 0.91
C ALA A 201 -16.70 -11.91 1.53
N VAL A 202 -15.90 -10.83 1.55
CA VAL A 202 -14.55 -10.82 2.12
C VAL A 202 -14.38 -9.55 2.95
N VAL A 203 -13.91 -9.71 4.19
CA VAL A 203 -13.55 -8.61 5.08
C VAL A 203 -12.10 -8.78 5.54
N ALA A 204 -11.33 -7.69 5.50
CA ALA A 204 -9.98 -7.62 6.04
C ALA A 204 -9.77 -6.33 6.85
N THR A 205 -8.86 -6.39 7.82
CA THR A 205 -8.51 -5.23 8.66
C THR A 205 -6.99 -5.13 8.86
N GLY A 206 -6.51 -4.03 9.44
CA GLY A 206 -5.12 -3.93 9.91
C GLY A 206 -4.88 -4.63 11.26
N ARG A 207 -5.92 -5.12 11.93
CA ARG A 207 -5.85 -5.68 13.28
C ARG A 207 -5.51 -7.16 13.27
N SER A 208 -4.70 -7.59 14.24
CA SER A 208 -4.28 -9.00 14.39
C SER A 208 -5.33 -9.91 15.07
N ASP A 209 -6.37 -9.32 15.64
CA ASP A 209 -7.45 -10.05 16.31
C ASP A 209 -8.64 -10.42 15.37
N TYR A 210 -8.52 -10.06 14.08
CA TYR A 210 -9.47 -10.45 13.03
C TYR A 210 -8.77 -11.29 11.94
N PRO A 211 -9.53 -12.11 11.19
CA PRO A 211 -9.01 -12.76 9.98
C PRO A 211 -8.51 -11.77 8.96
N ASN A 212 -7.63 -12.22 8.06
CA ASN A 212 -7.11 -11.40 6.97
C ASN A 212 -6.42 -10.11 7.46
N GLN A 213 -5.53 -10.21 8.43
CA GLN A 213 -4.73 -9.05 8.84
C GLN A 213 -3.87 -8.55 7.68
N ILE A 214 -4.20 -7.36 7.17
CA ILE A 214 -3.37 -6.66 6.17
C ILE A 214 -2.28 -5.88 6.92
N ASN A 215 -1.03 -6.36 6.82
CA ASN A 215 0.09 -5.80 7.55
C ASN A 215 1.28 -5.58 6.59
N ASN A 216 1.77 -4.34 6.49
CA ASN A 216 2.88 -3.93 5.63
C ASN A 216 4.21 -4.64 5.91
N VAL A 217 4.38 -5.23 7.10
CA VAL A 217 5.54 -6.07 7.44
C VAL A 217 5.76 -7.22 6.45
N LEU A 218 4.74 -7.67 5.74
CA LEU A 218 4.86 -8.71 4.71
C LEU A 218 5.70 -8.27 3.50
N ALA A 219 5.68 -6.98 3.17
CA ALA A 219 6.40 -6.45 2.01
C ALA A 219 7.88 -6.19 2.32
N PHE A 220 8.14 -5.56 3.45
CA PHE A 220 9.38 -4.87 3.76
C PHE A 220 10.64 -5.76 3.75
N PRO A 221 10.75 -6.87 4.51
CA PRO A 221 12.01 -7.61 4.55
C PRO A 221 12.39 -8.20 3.19
N GLY A 222 11.40 -8.75 2.46
CA GLY A 222 11.62 -9.36 1.16
C GLY A 222 11.99 -8.35 0.08
N LEU A 223 11.36 -7.17 0.08
CA LEU A 223 11.63 -6.09 -0.85
C LEU A 223 13.09 -5.62 -0.73
N PHE A 224 13.51 -5.21 0.46
CA PHE A 224 14.88 -4.75 0.69
C PHE A 224 15.91 -5.85 0.45
N ARG A 225 15.63 -7.08 0.86
CA ARG A 225 16.51 -8.21 0.54
C ARG A 225 16.70 -8.37 -0.97
N GLY A 226 15.64 -8.23 -1.74
CA GLY A 226 15.69 -8.32 -3.20
C GLY A 226 16.50 -7.20 -3.84
N LEU A 227 16.32 -5.96 -3.40
CA LEU A 227 17.04 -4.78 -3.91
C LEU A 227 18.54 -4.82 -3.54
N LEU A 228 18.84 -5.12 -2.28
CA LEU A 228 20.23 -5.22 -1.78
C LEU A 228 21.00 -6.33 -2.49
N ASP A 229 20.41 -7.52 -2.67
CA ASP A 229 21.04 -8.62 -3.41
C ASP A 229 21.28 -8.26 -4.89
N ALA A 230 20.39 -7.50 -5.49
CA ALA A 230 20.53 -7.05 -6.88
C ALA A 230 21.41 -5.81 -7.01
N LYS A 231 21.77 -5.14 -5.92
CA LYS A 231 22.49 -3.86 -5.89
C LYS A 231 21.79 -2.78 -6.71
N VAL A 232 20.47 -2.65 -6.56
CA VAL A 232 19.65 -1.68 -7.29
C VAL A 232 18.97 -0.74 -6.33
N LYS A 233 19.03 0.57 -6.60
CA LYS A 233 18.36 1.60 -5.78
C LYS A 233 16.92 1.89 -6.25
N GLU A 234 16.61 1.63 -7.49
CA GLU A 234 15.35 2.03 -8.08
C GLU A 234 14.19 1.14 -7.61
N ILE A 235 13.19 1.76 -6.99
CA ILE A 235 11.93 1.13 -6.60
C ILE A 235 10.85 1.62 -7.57
N THR A 236 10.70 0.90 -8.68
CA THR A 236 9.71 1.22 -9.71
C THR A 236 8.32 0.70 -9.33
N THR A 237 7.28 1.20 -10.00
CA THR A 237 5.92 0.66 -9.84
C THR A 237 5.87 -0.85 -10.14
N GLU A 238 6.67 -1.32 -11.08
CA GLU A 238 6.76 -2.76 -11.40
C GLU A 238 7.36 -3.56 -10.24
N VAL A 239 8.35 -3.03 -9.52
CA VAL A 239 8.91 -3.65 -8.30
C VAL A 239 7.82 -3.81 -7.23
N LEU A 240 7.01 -2.76 -7.01
CA LEU A 240 5.91 -2.82 -6.04
C LEU A 240 4.85 -3.85 -6.47
N ARG A 241 4.51 -3.87 -7.76
CA ARG A 241 3.52 -4.79 -8.33
C ARG A 241 3.95 -6.25 -8.19
N VAL A 242 5.19 -6.57 -8.56
CA VAL A 242 5.68 -7.96 -8.45
C VAL A 242 5.83 -8.42 -7.00
N ALA A 243 6.14 -7.51 -6.09
CA ALA A 243 6.15 -7.80 -4.66
C ALA A 243 4.74 -8.19 -4.17
N ALA A 244 3.71 -7.42 -4.56
CA ALA A 244 2.32 -7.74 -4.21
C ALA A 244 1.88 -9.09 -4.78
N VAL A 245 2.16 -9.36 -6.04
CA VAL A 245 1.86 -10.65 -6.70
C VAL A 245 2.60 -11.80 -6.02
N ALA A 246 3.85 -11.59 -5.61
CA ALA A 246 4.63 -12.61 -4.91
C ALA A 246 4.03 -12.96 -3.54
N ILE A 247 3.59 -11.95 -2.77
CA ILE A 247 2.89 -12.19 -1.49
C ILE A 247 1.58 -12.96 -1.73
N ALA A 248 0.77 -12.52 -2.69
CA ALA A 248 -0.50 -13.19 -3.03
C ALA A 248 -0.29 -14.65 -3.39
N SER A 249 0.77 -14.96 -4.15
CA SER A 249 1.09 -16.31 -4.63
C SER A 249 1.62 -17.26 -3.55
N VAL A 250 1.87 -16.78 -2.34
CA VAL A 250 2.27 -17.65 -1.22
C VAL A 250 1.13 -18.56 -0.78
N ILE A 251 -0.11 -18.10 -0.95
CA ILE A 251 -1.32 -18.88 -0.70
C ILE A 251 -1.71 -19.55 -2.02
N SER A 252 -1.78 -20.88 -2.02
CA SER A 252 -2.26 -21.64 -3.19
C SER A 252 -3.78 -21.52 -3.33
N ASP A 253 -4.30 -21.77 -4.53
CA ASP A 253 -5.74 -21.59 -4.80
C ASP A 253 -6.62 -22.52 -3.95
N ASP A 254 -6.11 -23.67 -3.52
CA ASP A 254 -6.79 -24.63 -2.61
C ASP A 254 -6.77 -24.19 -1.14
N GLU A 255 -5.85 -23.32 -0.74
CA GLU A 255 -5.79 -22.72 0.59
C GLU A 255 -6.69 -21.48 0.71
N LEU A 256 -7.06 -20.84 -0.41
CA LEU A 256 -7.82 -19.60 -0.42
C LEU A 256 -9.23 -19.79 0.18
N SER A 257 -9.60 -18.86 1.06
CA SER A 257 -10.96 -18.78 1.62
C SER A 257 -11.31 -17.32 1.94
N PRO A 258 -12.58 -16.99 2.19
CA PRO A 258 -12.98 -15.63 2.62
C PRO A 258 -12.25 -15.13 3.88
N SER A 259 -11.75 -16.04 4.72
CA SER A 259 -10.98 -15.72 5.92
C SER A 259 -9.47 -15.93 5.80
N TYR A 260 -8.96 -16.27 4.61
CA TYR A 260 -7.53 -16.47 4.35
C TYR A 260 -7.16 -16.03 2.93
N ILE A 261 -7.01 -14.71 2.72
CA ILE A 261 -6.65 -14.06 1.44
C ILE A 261 -5.24 -13.49 1.45
N ILE A 262 -4.61 -13.39 2.63
CA ILE A 262 -3.26 -12.85 2.80
C ILE A 262 -2.50 -13.70 3.81
N PRO A 263 -1.18 -13.98 3.61
CA PRO A 263 -0.39 -14.73 4.58
C PRO A 263 -0.30 -14.03 5.93
N GLY A 264 -0.13 -14.79 7.00
CA GLY A 264 0.13 -14.22 8.32
C GLY A 264 1.48 -13.48 8.37
N ALA A 265 1.60 -12.48 9.25
CA ALA A 265 2.77 -11.61 9.38
C ALA A 265 4.11 -12.35 9.60
N PHE A 266 4.06 -13.58 10.16
CA PHE A 266 5.24 -14.40 10.43
C PHE A 266 5.40 -15.59 9.46
N ASP A 267 4.70 -15.61 8.34
CA ASP A 267 4.82 -16.68 7.34
C ASP A 267 6.19 -16.61 6.66
N LYS A 268 7.03 -17.59 6.96
CA LYS A 268 8.42 -17.68 6.48
C LYS A 268 8.54 -17.84 4.96
N ARG A 269 7.45 -18.15 4.25
CA ARG A 269 7.41 -18.28 2.79
C ARG A 269 7.45 -16.91 2.09
N VAL A 270 6.99 -15.84 2.75
CA VAL A 270 6.78 -14.52 2.15
C VAL A 270 8.07 -13.85 1.75
N ALA A 271 9.01 -13.63 2.69
CA ALA A 271 10.23 -12.87 2.41
C ALA A 271 11.08 -13.48 1.28
N PRO A 272 11.29 -14.83 1.20
CA PRO A 272 11.98 -15.44 0.07
C PRO A 272 11.24 -15.27 -1.26
N ALA A 273 9.89 -15.37 -1.27
CA ALA A 273 9.10 -15.21 -2.47
C ALA A 273 9.21 -13.78 -3.02
N VAL A 274 9.03 -12.77 -2.16
CA VAL A 274 9.16 -11.35 -2.51
C VAL A 274 10.58 -11.03 -3.00
N SER A 275 11.62 -11.42 -2.27
CA SER A 275 13.02 -11.18 -2.65
C SER A 275 13.33 -11.76 -4.04
N LYS A 276 12.89 -12.98 -4.31
CA LYS A 276 13.08 -13.63 -5.62
C LYS A 276 12.36 -12.87 -6.75
N ALA A 277 11.13 -12.42 -6.52
CA ALA A 277 10.35 -11.66 -7.49
C ALA A 277 11.00 -10.30 -7.78
N VAL A 278 11.40 -9.57 -6.73
CA VAL A 278 12.07 -8.27 -6.86
C VAL A 278 13.38 -8.39 -7.63
N ARG A 279 14.27 -9.33 -7.28
CA ARG A 279 15.54 -9.55 -8.01
C ARG A 279 15.33 -9.83 -9.50
N ARG A 280 14.24 -10.51 -9.86
CA ARG A 280 13.91 -10.75 -11.27
C ARG A 280 13.46 -9.47 -11.97
N ALA A 281 12.62 -8.67 -11.30
CA ALA A 281 12.07 -7.45 -11.87
C ALA A 281 13.12 -6.36 -12.10
N VAL A 282 14.18 -6.33 -11.27
CA VAL A 282 15.24 -5.31 -11.35
C VAL A 282 16.48 -5.75 -12.15
N ARG A 283 16.46 -6.93 -12.79
CA ARG A 283 17.64 -7.51 -13.45
C ARG A 283 18.30 -6.58 -14.48
N ASP A 284 17.49 -5.83 -15.18
CA ASP A 284 17.94 -4.96 -16.29
C ASP A 284 18.08 -3.49 -15.86
N LEU A 285 17.94 -3.20 -14.56
CA LEU A 285 18.14 -1.87 -14.00
C LEU A 285 19.63 -1.62 -13.69
N PRO A 286 20.07 -0.35 -13.70
CA PRO A 286 21.44 0.01 -13.32
C PRO A 286 21.76 -0.43 -11.89
N THR A 287 22.93 -1.03 -11.70
CA THR A 287 23.46 -1.38 -10.37
C THR A 287 24.16 -0.19 -9.74
N VAL A 288 24.15 -0.15 -8.41
CA VAL A 288 24.83 0.86 -7.58
C VAL A 288 25.78 0.21 -6.59
N ASP A 289 26.80 0.92 -6.18
CA ASP A 289 27.72 0.48 -5.13
C ASP A 289 27.06 0.69 -3.76
N ILE A 290 26.29 -0.30 -3.33
CA ILE A 290 25.72 -0.30 -1.99
C ILE A 290 26.87 -0.65 -1.01
N PRO A 291 27.09 0.16 0.04
CA PRO A 291 28.09 -0.16 1.06
C PRO A 291 27.78 -1.54 1.66
N VAL A 292 28.60 -2.51 1.35
CA VAL A 292 28.54 -3.82 2.01
C VAL A 292 29.40 -3.69 3.27
N GLN A 293 28.77 -3.81 4.43
CA GLN A 293 29.57 -4.01 5.65
C GLN A 293 30.38 -5.29 5.44
N PRO A 294 31.72 -5.24 5.63
CA PRO A 294 32.51 -6.46 5.60
C PRO A 294 31.92 -7.40 6.64
N ASP A 295 31.79 -8.69 6.28
CA ASP A 295 31.40 -9.73 7.22
C ASP A 295 32.21 -9.53 8.50
N MET A 296 31.57 -9.09 9.56
CA MET A 296 32.20 -9.09 10.86
C MET A 296 32.18 -10.55 11.27
N ASP A 297 33.29 -11.24 10.99
CA ASP A 297 33.58 -12.54 11.57
C ASP A 297 33.48 -12.37 13.09
N VAL A 298 32.37 -12.79 13.65
CA VAL A 298 32.20 -12.90 15.10
C VAL A 298 32.95 -14.13 15.50
N ASN A 299 34.23 -13.93 15.89
CA ASN A 299 35.02 -14.92 16.60
C ASN A 299 34.45 -15.19 18.00
#